data_d547d084b9e57346f31a3440050ee64f
#
_entry.id   d547d084b9e57346f31a3440050ee64f
#
_cell.length_a   1.000
_cell.length_b   1.000
_cell.length_c   1.000
_cell.angle_alpha   90.00
_cell.angle_beta   90.00
_cell.angle_gamma   90.00
#
_symmetry.space_group_name_H-M   'P 1'
#
loop_
_entity.id
_entity.type
_entity.pdbx_description
1 polymer ?
#
loop_
_entity_poly.entity_id
_entity_poly.type
_entity_poly.pdbx_seq_one_letter_code
_entity_poly.pdbx_strand_id
1 'polypeptide(L)'
;MTEETNEPQAAGGPTSEQLQQLTTLTTRSQQVMSHAWMIRTFIKHCDEVEDFPELNEMARVIFDVFRAVETQLRDPVSYFRTLRKKLAKLRSAAEQFEKDAWKASTHTNFEQCSVAAKFLCVQLQEILQAAEEIIPRPAPPQIRLPGQTD
;
A
#
# COMPACT_ATOMS: atom_id res chain seq x y z
N MET A 1 -23.28 -25.47 -33.78
CA MET A 1 -23.71 -24.14 -33.29
C MET A 1 -23.67 -24.16 -31.78
N THR A 2 -22.58 -23.72 -31.25
CA THR A 2 -22.46 -23.43 -29.81
C THR A 2 -23.01 -22.05 -29.58
N GLU A 3 -24.19 -21.94 -28.99
CA GLU A 3 -24.65 -20.67 -28.45
C GLU A 3 -23.69 -20.28 -27.34
N GLU A 4 -22.79 -19.31 -27.62
CA GLU A 4 -22.14 -18.56 -26.57
C GLU A 4 -23.26 -17.86 -25.79
N THR A 5 -23.64 -18.46 -24.66
CA THR A 5 -24.42 -17.74 -23.67
C THR A 5 -23.53 -16.60 -23.14
N ASN A 6 -23.70 -15.45 -23.74
CA ASN A 6 -23.13 -14.21 -23.23
C ASN A 6 -23.85 -13.90 -21.91
N GLU A 7 -23.38 -14.50 -20.83
CA GLU A 7 -23.87 -14.09 -19.51
C GLU A 7 -23.53 -12.62 -19.32
N PRO A 8 -24.52 -11.79 -19.03
CA PRO A 8 -24.21 -10.39 -18.74
C PRO A 8 -23.28 -10.34 -17.53
N GLN A 9 -22.05 -9.87 -17.75
CA GLN A 9 -21.13 -9.61 -16.65
C GLN A 9 -21.84 -8.70 -15.65
N ALA A 10 -21.90 -9.13 -14.39
CA ALA A 10 -22.47 -8.33 -13.33
C ALA A 10 -21.81 -6.94 -13.38
N ALA A 11 -22.63 -5.90 -13.58
CA ALA A 11 -22.17 -4.52 -13.65
C ALA A 11 -21.40 -4.19 -12.34
N GLY A 12 -20.09 -3.95 -12.43
CA GLY A 12 -19.26 -3.49 -11.31
C GLY A 12 -18.04 -4.37 -10.97
N GLY A 13 -17.86 -5.54 -11.57
CA GLY A 13 -16.69 -6.38 -11.34
C GLY A 13 -15.57 -6.16 -12.38
N PRO A 14 -14.27 -6.33 -12.00
CA PRO A 14 -13.19 -6.27 -12.96
C PRO A 14 -13.28 -7.43 -13.98
N THR A 15 -12.89 -7.15 -15.23
CA THR A 15 -12.75 -8.17 -16.27
C THR A 15 -11.58 -9.12 -15.95
N SER A 16 -11.49 -10.25 -16.66
CA SER A 16 -10.36 -11.18 -16.54
C SER A 16 -9.03 -10.48 -16.84
N GLU A 17 -8.98 -9.64 -17.85
CA GLU A 17 -7.79 -8.86 -18.21
C GLU A 17 -7.41 -7.88 -17.10
N GLN A 18 -8.39 -7.16 -16.56
CA GLN A 18 -8.18 -6.25 -15.43
C GLN A 18 -7.69 -6.98 -14.19
N LEU A 19 -8.24 -8.15 -13.87
CA LEU A 19 -7.76 -8.98 -12.76
C LEU A 19 -6.31 -9.41 -12.97
N GLN A 20 -5.93 -9.76 -14.19
CA GLN A 20 -4.56 -10.13 -14.51
C GLN A 20 -3.60 -8.95 -14.31
N GLN A 21 -3.99 -7.76 -14.77
CA GLN A 21 -3.22 -6.53 -14.56
C GLN A 21 -3.08 -6.20 -13.07
N LEU A 22 -4.16 -6.30 -12.31
CA LEU A 22 -4.16 -6.08 -10.86
C LEU A 22 -3.28 -7.10 -10.13
N THR A 23 -3.29 -8.36 -10.54
CA THR A 23 -2.42 -9.40 -9.97
C THR A 23 -0.95 -9.08 -10.20
N THR A 24 -0.60 -8.59 -11.39
CA THR A 24 0.76 -8.14 -11.69
C THR A 24 1.17 -6.98 -10.78
N LEU A 25 0.30 -6.00 -10.59
CA LEU A 25 0.55 -4.87 -9.69
C LEU A 25 0.66 -5.31 -8.23
N THR A 26 -0.14 -6.28 -7.80
CA THR A 26 -0.03 -6.88 -6.46
C THR A 26 1.35 -7.50 -6.26
N THR A 27 1.85 -8.25 -7.25
CA THR A 27 3.20 -8.84 -7.19
C THR A 27 4.27 -7.77 -7.06
N ARG A 28 4.18 -6.70 -7.84
CA ARG A 28 5.11 -5.56 -7.74
C ARG A 28 5.05 -4.89 -6.37
N SER A 29 3.85 -4.69 -5.85
CA SER A 29 3.65 -4.14 -4.50
C SER A 29 4.29 -5.02 -3.43
N GLN A 30 4.16 -6.34 -3.55
CA GLN A 30 4.79 -7.29 -2.62
C GLN A 30 6.32 -7.25 -2.68
N GLN A 31 6.89 -7.02 -3.85
CA GLN A 31 8.34 -6.82 -3.99
C GLN A 31 8.81 -5.55 -3.25
N VAL A 32 8.07 -4.45 -3.39
CA VAL A 32 8.35 -3.22 -2.64
C VAL A 32 8.19 -3.46 -1.13
N MET A 33 7.17 -4.19 -0.72
CA MET A 33 6.97 -4.55 0.69
C MET A 33 8.10 -5.43 1.24
N SER A 34 8.75 -6.24 0.40
CA SER A 34 9.95 -6.98 0.80
C SER A 34 11.12 -6.04 1.13
N HIS A 35 11.30 -4.97 0.37
CA HIS A 35 12.27 -3.92 0.70
C HIS A 35 11.91 -3.23 2.02
N ALA A 36 10.64 -2.93 2.22
CA ALA A 36 10.15 -2.37 3.48
C ALA A 36 10.47 -3.28 4.67
N TRP A 37 10.29 -4.58 4.51
CA TRP A 37 10.64 -5.57 5.54
C TRP A 37 12.13 -5.51 5.91
N MET A 38 13.01 -5.35 4.93
CA MET A 38 14.45 -5.23 5.19
C MET A 38 14.79 -3.93 5.91
N ILE A 39 14.10 -2.84 5.60
CA ILE A 39 14.22 -1.57 6.35
C ILE A 39 13.81 -1.79 7.81
N ARG A 40 12.68 -2.45 8.04
CA ARG A 40 12.23 -2.83 9.38
C ARG A 40 13.29 -3.64 10.12
N THR A 41 13.86 -4.63 9.46
CA THR A 41 14.89 -5.49 10.04
C THR A 41 16.12 -4.70 10.43
N PHE A 42 16.58 -3.81 9.58
CA PHE A 42 17.71 -2.92 9.89
C PHE A 42 17.41 -2.08 11.14
N ILE A 43 16.25 -1.43 11.20
CA ILE A 43 15.88 -0.59 12.35
C ILE A 43 15.83 -1.39 13.64
N LYS A 44 15.21 -2.58 13.62
CA LYS A 44 15.07 -3.42 14.82
C LYS A 44 16.39 -3.94 15.36
N HIS A 45 17.39 -4.09 14.51
CA HIS A 45 18.69 -4.65 14.90
C HIS A 45 19.79 -3.59 15.01
N CYS A 46 19.50 -2.32 14.84
CA CYS A 46 20.48 -1.27 15.06
C CYS A 46 20.62 -0.96 16.54
N ASP A 47 21.85 -0.69 16.97
CA ASP A 47 22.15 -0.40 18.38
C ASP A 47 21.50 0.91 18.84
N GLU A 48 21.37 1.88 17.93
CA GLU A 48 20.84 3.22 18.20
C GLU A 48 19.39 3.23 18.69
N VAL A 49 18.64 2.17 18.40
CA VAL A 49 17.24 2.01 18.85
C VAL A 49 17.13 1.97 20.39
N GLU A 50 18.16 1.52 21.09
CA GLU A 50 18.16 1.49 22.55
C GLU A 50 18.11 2.90 23.15
N ASP A 51 18.88 3.84 22.58
CA ASP A 51 18.93 5.23 23.01
C ASP A 51 17.84 6.10 22.35
N PHE A 52 17.37 5.69 21.18
CA PHE A 52 16.36 6.39 20.38
C PHE A 52 15.20 5.44 20.04
N PRO A 53 14.38 5.08 21.02
CA PRO A 53 13.28 4.10 20.82
C PRO A 53 12.21 4.59 19.82
N GLU A 54 12.12 5.88 19.54
CA GLU A 54 11.25 6.46 18.53
C GLU A 54 11.53 5.95 17.12
N LEU A 55 12.76 5.46 16.84
CA LEU A 55 13.10 4.84 15.57
C LEU A 55 12.24 3.60 15.28
N ASN A 56 11.77 2.91 16.30
CA ASN A 56 10.92 1.73 16.17
C ASN A 56 9.54 2.03 15.59
N GLU A 57 9.09 3.26 15.58
CA GLU A 57 7.77 3.60 15.03
C GLU A 57 7.67 3.23 13.55
N MET A 58 8.71 3.51 12.76
CA MET A 58 8.77 3.11 11.34
C MET A 58 8.70 1.59 11.20
N ALA A 59 9.44 0.85 12.02
CA ALA A 59 9.42 -0.61 12.00
C ALA A 59 8.04 -1.17 12.33
N ARG A 60 7.36 -0.57 13.30
CA ARG A 60 6.00 -0.95 13.71
C ARG A 60 4.99 -0.71 12.60
N VAL A 61 5.04 0.45 11.98
CA VAL A 61 4.11 0.80 10.87
C VAL A 61 4.34 -0.11 9.67
N ILE A 62 5.60 -0.40 9.32
CA ILE A 62 5.91 -1.36 8.24
C ILE A 62 5.29 -2.72 8.56
N PHE A 63 5.44 -3.20 9.79
CA PHE A 63 4.86 -4.48 10.20
C PHE A 63 3.34 -4.49 10.04
N ASP A 64 2.67 -3.43 10.51
CA ASP A 64 1.22 -3.31 10.44
C ASP A 64 0.71 -3.31 8.99
N VAL A 65 1.36 -2.55 8.12
CA VAL A 65 1.00 -2.50 6.69
C VAL A 65 1.24 -3.85 6.03
N PHE A 66 2.39 -4.45 6.27
CA PHE A 66 2.76 -5.76 5.72
C PHE A 66 1.71 -6.82 6.06
N ARG A 67 1.32 -6.90 7.33
CA ARG A 67 0.30 -7.84 7.81
C ARG A 67 -1.07 -7.55 7.24
N ALA A 68 -1.45 -6.29 7.16
CA ALA A 68 -2.77 -5.90 6.65
C ALA A 68 -2.95 -6.31 5.17
N VAL A 69 -1.96 -6.06 4.32
CA VAL A 69 -2.06 -6.40 2.88
C VAL A 69 -1.87 -7.90 2.64
N GLU A 70 -1.06 -8.58 3.46
CA GLU A 70 -0.83 -10.02 3.35
C GLU A 70 -2.13 -10.82 3.46
N THR A 71 -3.06 -10.38 4.29
CA THR A 71 -4.38 -11.04 4.44
C THR A 71 -5.26 -10.93 3.20
N GLN A 72 -4.92 -10.07 2.25
CA GLN A 72 -5.72 -9.75 1.06
C GLN A 72 -5.08 -10.20 -0.26
N LEU A 73 -4.06 -11.04 -0.21
CA LEU A 73 -3.30 -11.43 -1.40
C LEU A 73 -4.13 -12.12 -2.48
N ARG A 74 -5.22 -12.78 -2.11
CA ARG A 74 -6.08 -13.51 -3.06
C ARG A 74 -7.14 -12.64 -3.75
N ASP A 75 -7.34 -11.42 -3.26
CA ASP A 75 -8.28 -10.46 -3.80
C ASP A 75 -7.57 -9.15 -4.10
N PRO A 76 -7.13 -8.93 -5.35
CA PRO A 76 -6.37 -7.72 -5.71
C PRO A 76 -7.12 -6.42 -5.43
N VAL A 77 -8.43 -6.38 -5.58
CA VAL A 77 -9.24 -5.19 -5.30
C VAL A 77 -9.19 -4.86 -3.81
N SER A 78 -9.42 -5.85 -2.96
CA SER A 78 -9.32 -5.69 -1.50
C SER A 78 -7.91 -5.35 -1.06
N TYR A 79 -6.89 -5.93 -1.71
CA TYR A 79 -5.48 -5.63 -1.45
C TYR A 79 -5.20 -4.13 -1.61
N PHE A 80 -5.59 -3.55 -2.74
CA PHE A 80 -5.31 -2.13 -3.01
C PHE A 80 -6.19 -1.19 -2.19
N ARG A 81 -7.40 -1.58 -1.84
CA ARG A 81 -8.22 -0.83 -0.87
C ARG A 81 -7.56 -0.76 0.51
N THR A 82 -7.00 -1.87 0.94
CA THR A 82 -6.26 -1.95 2.20
C THR A 82 -4.99 -1.11 2.16
N LEU A 83 -4.20 -1.23 1.09
CA LEU A 83 -2.99 -0.44 0.89
C LEU A 83 -3.31 1.07 0.92
N ARG A 84 -4.36 1.49 0.26
CA ARG A 84 -4.80 2.89 0.24
C ARG A 84 -5.04 3.44 1.65
N LYS A 85 -5.70 2.66 2.50
CA LYS A 85 -6.00 3.07 3.88
C LYS A 85 -4.74 3.20 4.74
N LYS A 86 -3.70 2.44 4.43
CA LYS A 86 -2.48 2.36 5.23
C LYS A 86 -1.35 3.26 4.75
N LEU A 87 -1.38 3.67 3.49
CA LEU A 87 -0.24 4.37 2.87
C LEU A 87 0.07 5.72 3.49
N ALA A 88 -0.95 6.49 3.88
CA ALA A 88 -0.75 7.79 4.53
C ALA A 88 0.02 7.65 5.84
N LYS A 89 -0.31 6.65 6.64
CA LYS A 89 0.38 6.35 7.90
C LYS A 89 1.84 5.92 7.67
N LEU A 90 2.07 5.11 6.64
CA LEU A 90 3.42 4.69 6.26
C LEU A 90 4.27 5.88 5.82
N ARG A 91 3.70 6.78 5.04
CA ARG A 91 4.37 8.01 4.60
C ARG A 91 4.73 8.91 5.77
N SER A 92 3.79 9.13 6.69
CA SER A 92 4.03 9.93 7.89
C SER A 92 5.13 9.31 8.76
N ALA A 93 5.15 7.99 8.89
CA ALA A 93 6.18 7.28 9.63
C ALA A 93 7.56 7.45 8.97
N ALA A 94 7.64 7.41 7.65
CA ALA A 94 8.89 7.62 6.90
C ALA A 94 9.43 9.04 7.07
N GLU A 95 8.56 10.04 7.03
CA GLU A 95 8.93 11.45 7.27
C GLU A 95 9.44 11.65 8.70
N GLN A 96 8.78 11.07 9.67
CA GLN A 96 9.20 11.14 11.07
C GLN A 96 10.51 10.38 11.30
N PHE A 97 10.68 9.22 10.68
CA PHE A 97 11.91 8.45 10.75
C PHE A 97 13.12 9.24 10.22
N GLU A 98 12.97 10.00 9.16
CA GLU A 98 14.05 10.87 8.64
C GLU A 98 14.54 11.86 9.70
N LYS A 99 13.62 12.49 10.42
CA LYS A 99 13.94 13.43 11.49
C LYS A 99 14.60 12.74 12.69
N ASP A 100 14.05 11.61 13.09
CA ASP A 100 14.53 10.85 14.26
C ASP A 100 15.89 10.20 13.96
N ALA A 101 16.09 9.69 12.76
CA ALA A 101 17.34 9.08 12.31
C ALA A 101 18.47 10.11 12.28
N TRP A 102 18.19 11.32 11.83
CA TRP A 102 19.17 12.41 11.82
C TRP A 102 19.68 12.77 13.22
N LYS A 103 18.79 12.70 14.22
CA LYS A 103 19.17 12.92 15.63
C LYS A 103 19.97 11.75 16.22
N ALA A 104 19.67 10.53 15.78
CA ALA A 104 20.25 9.32 16.33
C ALA A 104 21.67 9.05 15.80
N SER A 105 21.92 9.33 14.52
CA SER A 105 23.19 9.00 13.88
C SER A 105 23.39 9.79 12.59
N THR A 106 24.64 10.18 12.33
CA THR A 106 25.06 10.76 11.05
C THR A 106 25.65 9.70 10.11
N HIS A 107 25.57 8.41 10.48
CA HIS A 107 26.11 7.34 9.68
C HIS A 107 25.34 7.16 8.38
N THR A 108 26.06 6.84 7.31
CA THR A 108 25.50 6.61 5.97
C THR A 108 24.36 5.60 5.98
N ASN A 109 24.42 4.56 6.82
CA ASN A 109 23.36 3.57 6.91
C ASN A 109 21.99 4.17 7.28
N PHE A 110 21.96 5.14 8.19
CA PHE A 110 20.74 5.84 8.59
C PHE A 110 20.24 6.78 7.50
N GLU A 111 21.15 7.48 6.86
CA GLU A 111 20.83 8.34 5.71
C GLU A 111 20.20 7.53 4.58
N GLN A 112 20.83 6.42 4.20
CA GLN A 112 20.30 5.55 3.14
C GLN A 112 19.01 4.86 3.53
N CYS A 113 18.84 4.48 4.79
CA CYS A 113 17.59 3.94 5.30
C CYS A 113 16.45 4.96 5.17
N SER A 114 16.69 6.22 5.50
CA SER A 114 15.71 7.31 5.33
C SER A 114 15.32 7.51 3.87
N VAL A 115 16.29 7.53 2.97
CA VAL A 115 16.05 7.65 1.53
C VAL A 115 15.22 6.46 1.03
N ALA A 116 15.61 5.25 1.41
CA ALA A 116 14.90 4.03 1.00
C ALA A 116 13.45 4.00 1.54
N ALA A 117 13.24 4.42 2.79
CA ALA A 117 11.91 4.48 3.40
C ALA A 117 10.99 5.45 2.67
N LYS A 118 11.48 6.62 2.31
CA LYS A 118 10.70 7.61 1.54
C LYS A 118 10.43 7.13 0.12
N PHE A 119 11.42 6.53 -0.52
CA PHE A 119 11.29 6.05 -1.89
C PHE A 119 10.30 4.88 -2.02
N LEU A 120 10.29 3.96 -1.06
CA LEU A 120 9.29 2.89 -1.09
C LEU A 120 7.85 3.42 -1.02
N CYS A 121 7.62 4.50 -0.30
CA CYS A 121 6.31 5.16 -0.26
C CYS A 121 5.93 5.74 -1.63
N VAL A 122 6.88 6.32 -2.34
CA VAL A 122 6.67 6.79 -3.72
C VAL A 122 6.32 5.63 -4.65
N GLN A 123 7.07 4.53 -4.58
CA GLN A 123 6.81 3.34 -5.40
C GLN A 123 5.43 2.74 -5.10
N LEU A 124 5.05 2.62 -3.84
CA LEU A 124 3.72 2.12 -3.46
C LEU A 124 2.61 3.05 -3.94
N GLN A 125 2.81 4.36 -3.87
CA GLN A 125 1.85 5.34 -4.38
C GLN A 125 1.65 5.21 -5.89
N GLU A 126 2.71 5.04 -6.65
CA GLU A 126 2.65 4.85 -8.10
C GLU A 126 1.91 3.55 -8.47
N ILE A 127 2.21 2.46 -7.77
CA ILE A 127 1.53 1.17 -7.97
C ILE A 127 0.04 1.28 -7.60
N LEU A 128 -0.27 1.91 -6.48
CA LEU A 128 -1.65 2.14 -6.04
C LEU A 128 -2.43 2.95 -7.06
N GLN A 129 -1.85 4.02 -7.57
CA GLN A 129 -2.48 4.87 -8.57
C GLN A 129 -2.77 4.10 -9.86
N ALA A 130 -1.83 3.29 -10.33
CA ALA A 130 -2.03 2.42 -11.50
C ALA A 130 -3.17 1.40 -11.25
N ALA A 131 -3.24 0.83 -10.06
CA ALA A 131 -4.31 -0.09 -9.69
C ALA A 131 -5.67 0.60 -9.64
N GLU A 132 -5.75 1.80 -9.08
CA GLU A 132 -7.00 2.57 -8.97
C GLU A 132 -7.56 2.98 -10.33
N GLU A 133 -6.72 3.17 -11.34
CA GLU A 133 -7.16 3.43 -12.72
C GLU A 133 -7.84 2.19 -13.35
N ILE A 134 -7.48 1.00 -12.89
CA ILE A 134 -8.04 -0.28 -13.38
C ILE A 134 -9.28 -0.68 -12.59
N ILE A 135 -9.29 -0.46 -11.27
CA ILE A 135 -10.40 -0.87 -10.40
C ILE A 135 -11.65 -0.07 -10.74
N PRO A 136 -12.78 -0.74 -11.07
CA PRO A 136 -14.04 -0.05 -11.31
C PRO A 136 -14.48 0.73 -10.07
N ARG A 137 -14.80 2.00 -10.26
CA ARG A 137 -15.36 2.82 -9.17
C ARG A 137 -16.83 2.47 -9.00
N PRO A 138 -17.32 2.28 -7.77
CA PRO A 138 -18.75 2.20 -7.53
C PRO A 138 -19.40 3.50 -7.99
N ALA A 139 -20.61 3.41 -8.59
CA ALA A 139 -21.38 4.58 -8.96
C ALA A 139 -21.57 5.47 -7.71
N PRO A 140 -21.42 6.82 -7.84
CA PRO A 140 -21.64 7.71 -6.71
C PRO A 140 -23.04 7.49 -6.17
N PRO A 141 -23.24 7.49 -4.83
CA PRO A 141 -24.56 7.32 -4.24
C PRO A 141 -25.46 8.45 -4.78
N GLN A 142 -26.60 8.06 -5.35
CA GLN A 142 -27.60 9.04 -5.77
C GLN A 142 -28.13 9.73 -4.50
N ILE A 143 -27.76 10.99 -4.34
CA ILE A 143 -28.36 11.81 -3.31
C ILE A 143 -29.79 12.12 -3.76
N ARG A 144 -30.77 11.46 -3.15
CA ARG A 144 -32.17 11.88 -3.31
C ARG A 144 -32.36 13.21 -2.62
N LEU A 145 -32.59 14.24 -3.39
CA LEU A 145 -33.01 15.54 -2.85
C LEU A 145 -34.39 15.39 -2.22
N PRO A 146 -34.62 16.02 -1.07
CA PRO A 146 -35.95 16.01 -0.44
C PRO A 146 -36.98 16.57 -1.42
N GLY A 147 -38.03 15.78 -1.76
CA GLY A 147 -39.12 16.19 -2.64
C GLY A 147 -39.11 15.52 -4.01
N GLN A 148 -38.16 14.65 -4.34
CA GLN A 148 -38.22 13.80 -5.53
C GLN A 148 -39.01 12.53 -5.20
N THR A 149 -40.26 12.49 -5.64
CA THR A 149 -41.06 11.27 -5.74
C THR A 149 -40.83 10.66 -7.12
N ASP A 150 -40.76 9.34 -7.18
CA ASP A 150 -40.67 8.55 -8.41
C ASP A 150 -41.81 8.86 -9.37
#